data_c51483b7679123c5e938123e84488fa5
#
_entry.id   c51483b7679123c5e938123e84488fa5
#
_cell.length_a   1.000
_cell.length_b   1.000
_cell.length_c   1.000
_cell.angle_alpha   90.00
_cell.angle_beta   90.00
_cell.angle_gamma   90.00
#
_symmetry.space_group_name_H-M   'P 1'
#
loop_
_entity.id
_entity.type
_entity.pdbx_description
1 polymer ?
#
loop_
_entity_poly.entity_id
_entity_poly.type
_entity_poly.pdbx_seq_one_letter_code
_entity_poly.pdbx_strand_id
1 'polypeptide(L)'
;MQRFGFLRCRVGLVALAICFTCDAAPAWAQPYPNRPITLIVPLPPGGSNDIMARAVADKLSASLGQQVVVENRAAGGSGTVGTRQTAKSAADGYTLLLGYTSTLATGPSMHRDVGYDPRKDFAPIGLIAAAPSLLLLHPDLKIRSVSELIAMMKSADPPFQVGVPGIGTVNHLASVLFAHQAGVKVQQMPYKGSNALITDLAGGHVKVGFNPIPVSRAALESKLIVALAATSLRRSTALPDVPTVAESGLPGFDAVLSYGLLAPAGTPRPIIDTLNKDLRAALATEEVKQRLLQEGAEPMPTTPEEHAAVIDREETKWSTLIHSVGLKAE
;
A
#
# COMPACT_ATOMS: atom_id res chain seq x y z
N MET A 1 -6.89 -44.38 97.17
CA MET A 1 -8.09 -44.94 96.56
C MET A 1 -9.01 -43.78 96.22
N GLN A 2 -8.81 -43.14 95.11
CA GLN A 2 -9.69 -42.06 94.61
C GLN A 2 -9.70 -42.08 93.05
N ARG A 3 -10.88 -42.24 92.51
CA ARG A 3 -11.18 -42.22 91.09
C ARG A 3 -11.29 -40.79 90.63
N PHE A 4 -10.51 -40.38 89.67
CA PHE A 4 -10.68 -39.12 88.94
C PHE A 4 -11.37 -39.39 87.61
N GLY A 5 -12.55 -38.75 87.43
CA GLY A 5 -13.33 -38.81 86.21
C GLY A 5 -12.80 -37.82 85.16
N PHE A 6 -12.62 -38.28 83.93
CA PHE A 6 -12.27 -37.45 82.79
C PHE A 6 -13.51 -36.75 82.22
N LEU A 7 -13.54 -35.44 82.34
CA LEU A 7 -14.52 -34.55 81.68
C LEU A 7 -14.07 -34.29 80.27
N ARG A 8 -14.78 -34.81 79.26
CA ARG A 8 -14.53 -34.57 77.85
C ARG A 8 -15.17 -33.25 77.48
N CYS A 9 -14.36 -32.21 77.33
CA CYS A 9 -14.75 -30.94 76.74
C CYS A 9 -14.74 -31.06 75.16
N ARG A 10 -15.93 -31.11 74.57
CA ARG A 10 -16.09 -31.04 73.15
C ARG A 10 -16.08 -29.56 72.73
N VAL A 11 -14.95 -29.09 72.21
CA VAL A 11 -14.85 -27.77 71.56
C VAL A 11 -15.32 -27.95 70.11
N GLY A 12 -16.50 -27.39 69.78
CA GLY A 12 -17.03 -27.34 68.45
C GLY A 12 -16.25 -26.31 67.62
N LEU A 13 -15.54 -26.80 66.57
CA LEU A 13 -14.87 -25.97 65.58
C LEU A 13 -15.94 -25.48 64.59
N VAL A 14 -16.45 -24.25 64.77
CA VAL A 14 -17.28 -23.57 63.76
C VAL A 14 -16.34 -23.03 62.74
N ALA A 15 -16.19 -23.76 61.62
CA ALA A 15 -15.48 -23.26 60.40
C ALA A 15 -16.36 -22.20 59.76
N LEU A 16 -16.03 -20.94 59.97
CA LEU A 16 -16.62 -19.79 59.22
C LEU A 16 -16.08 -19.79 57.81
N ALA A 17 -16.80 -20.40 56.84
CA ALA A 17 -16.53 -20.33 55.45
C ALA A 17 -16.90 -18.92 54.98
N ILE A 18 -15.91 -18.02 54.97
CA ILE A 18 -16.02 -16.72 54.26
C ILE A 18 -15.96 -17.02 52.76
N CYS A 19 -17.12 -17.10 52.11
CA CYS A 19 -17.22 -17.03 50.67
C CYS A 19 -16.74 -15.64 50.20
N PHE A 20 -15.49 -15.55 49.77
CA PHE A 20 -15.05 -14.45 48.91
C PHE A 20 -15.82 -14.57 47.60
N THR A 21 -16.99 -13.97 47.52
CA THR A 21 -17.59 -13.62 46.23
C THR A 21 -16.66 -12.55 45.61
N CYS A 22 -15.73 -13.00 44.77
CA CYS A 22 -15.00 -12.10 43.89
C CYS A 22 -16.07 -11.52 42.95
N ASP A 23 -16.65 -10.39 43.31
CA ASP A 23 -17.37 -9.55 42.37
C ASP A 23 -16.34 -9.19 41.27
N ALA A 24 -16.35 -9.96 40.20
CA ALA A 24 -15.70 -9.55 38.97
C ALA A 24 -16.46 -8.30 38.49
N ALA A 25 -16.02 -7.13 38.99
CA ALA A 25 -16.48 -5.87 38.45
C ALA A 25 -16.36 -6.00 36.92
N PRO A 26 -17.40 -5.66 36.16
CA PRO A 26 -17.28 -5.68 34.71
C PRO A 26 -16.06 -4.80 34.37
N ALA A 27 -15.02 -5.41 33.82
CA ALA A 27 -13.92 -4.68 33.27
C ALA A 27 -14.54 -3.79 32.17
N TRP A 28 -14.80 -2.55 32.53
CA TRP A 28 -15.27 -1.55 31.56
C TRP A 28 -14.19 -1.50 30.50
N ALA A 29 -14.46 -2.15 29.37
CA ALA A 29 -13.58 -2.08 28.21
C ALA A 29 -13.33 -0.59 27.96
N GLN A 30 -12.10 -0.14 28.22
CA GLN A 30 -11.77 1.26 28.01
C GLN A 30 -12.09 1.60 26.56
N PRO A 31 -12.72 2.75 26.31
CA PRO A 31 -13.08 3.12 24.93
C PRO A 31 -11.82 3.15 24.06
N TYR A 32 -11.86 2.48 22.93
CA TYR A 32 -10.79 2.54 21.95
C TYR A 32 -10.91 3.83 21.12
N PRO A 33 -9.79 4.53 20.84
CA PRO A 33 -8.46 4.39 21.44
C PRO A 33 -8.34 5.18 22.76
N ASN A 34 -7.54 4.67 23.72
CA ASN A 34 -7.24 5.34 24.99
C ASN A 34 -5.74 5.68 25.17
N ARG A 35 -4.92 5.42 24.16
CA ARG A 35 -3.49 5.72 24.11
C ARG A 35 -3.08 6.00 22.66
N PRO A 36 -1.88 6.57 22.42
CA PRO A 36 -1.40 6.81 21.05
C PRO A 36 -1.34 5.55 20.19
N ILE A 37 -1.66 5.71 18.92
CA ILE A 37 -1.59 4.69 17.87
C ILE A 37 -0.31 4.90 17.08
N THR A 38 0.43 3.84 16.78
CA THR A 38 1.61 3.89 15.92
C THR A 38 1.24 3.49 14.49
N LEU A 39 1.49 4.36 13.53
CA LEU A 39 1.36 4.07 12.09
C LEU A 39 2.74 3.79 11.50
N ILE A 40 3.04 2.53 11.22
CA ILE A 40 4.28 2.11 10.61
C ILE A 40 4.27 2.43 9.12
N VAL A 41 5.26 3.19 8.67
CA VAL A 41 5.59 3.42 7.27
C VAL A 41 6.85 2.63 6.96
N PRO A 42 6.79 1.58 6.13
CA PRO A 42 7.92 0.67 5.93
C PRO A 42 8.97 1.21 4.93
N LEU A 43 9.09 2.53 4.82
CA LEU A 43 9.99 3.25 3.93
C LEU A 43 10.64 4.44 4.63
N PRO A 44 11.74 5.00 4.07
CA PRO A 44 12.38 6.20 4.61
C PRO A 44 11.43 7.40 4.70
N PRO A 45 11.66 8.32 5.65
CA PRO A 45 10.89 9.55 5.75
C PRO A 45 11.08 10.46 4.54
N GLY A 46 10.08 11.31 4.26
CA GLY A 46 10.10 12.33 3.20
C GLY A 46 9.69 11.85 1.81
N GLY A 47 9.45 10.56 1.61
CA GLY A 47 8.86 10.05 0.37
C GLY A 47 7.34 10.13 0.36
N SER A 48 6.70 9.90 -0.82
CA SER A 48 5.24 9.98 -0.98
C SER A 48 4.47 9.13 0.04
N ASN A 49 4.96 7.94 0.39
CA ASN A 49 4.34 7.11 1.44
C ASN A 49 4.29 7.82 2.80
N ASP A 50 5.38 8.46 3.20
CA ASP A 50 5.48 9.20 4.47
C ASP A 50 4.57 10.43 4.45
N ILE A 51 4.56 11.16 3.35
CA ILE A 51 3.70 12.34 3.16
C ILE A 51 2.22 11.96 3.26
N MET A 52 1.80 10.89 2.59
CA MET A 52 0.42 10.38 2.64
C MET A 52 0.04 9.86 4.02
N ALA A 53 0.96 9.12 4.67
CA ALA A 53 0.75 8.63 6.04
C ALA A 53 0.51 9.78 7.02
N ARG A 54 1.33 10.84 6.96
CA ARG A 54 1.20 12.01 7.84
C ARG A 54 -0.09 12.78 7.58
N ALA A 55 -0.45 12.99 6.31
CA ALA A 55 -1.70 13.67 5.95
C ALA A 55 -2.94 12.97 6.53
N VAL A 56 -2.94 11.62 6.53
CA VAL A 56 -4.03 10.83 7.11
C VAL A 56 -3.92 10.78 8.64
N ALA A 57 -2.71 10.61 9.20
CA ALA A 57 -2.47 10.50 10.64
C ALA A 57 -2.92 11.75 11.41
N ASP A 58 -2.69 12.95 10.86
CA ASP A 58 -3.12 14.20 11.45
C ASP A 58 -4.65 14.27 11.62
N LYS A 59 -5.40 13.85 10.60
CA LYS A 59 -6.87 13.82 10.62
C LYS A 59 -7.41 12.71 11.53
N LEU A 60 -6.80 11.54 11.49
CA LEU A 60 -7.14 10.44 12.40
C LEU A 60 -6.88 10.83 13.86
N SER A 61 -5.78 11.53 14.15
CA SER A 61 -5.50 12.02 15.50
C SER A 61 -6.59 12.94 16.02
N ALA A 62 -7.06 13.85 15.16
CA ALA A 62 -8.12 14.80 15.53
C ALA A 62 -9.47 14.09 15.77
N SER A 63 -9.84 13.10 14.94
CA SER A 63 -11.12 12.40 15.06
C SER A 63 -11.14 11.38 16.18
N LEU A 64 -10.03 10.66 16.42
CA LEU A 64 -9.92 9.63 17.45
C LEU A 64 -9.63 10.19 18.84
N GLY A 65 -9.26 11.46 18.96
CA GLY A 65 -8.87 12.07 20.25
C GLY A 65 -7.58 11.53 20.85
N GLN A 66 -6.80 10.77 20.06
CA GLN A 66 -5.50 10.20 20.43
C GLN A 66 -4.51 10.41 19.28
N GLN A 67 -3.25 10.62 19.62
CA GLN A 67 -2.23 10.82 18.60
C GLN A 67 -2.03 9.56 17.74
N VAL A 68 -1.97 9.74 16.42
CA VAL A 68 -1.50 8.74 15.46
C VAL A 68 -0.08 9.12 15.06
N VAL A 69 0.89 8.42 15.62
CA VAL A 69 2.33 8.72 15.45
C VAL A 69 2.87 7.94 14.26
N VAL A 70 3.37 8.64 13.26
CA VAL A 70 4.01 8.01 12.08
C VAL A 70 5.43 7.62 12.45
N GLU A 71 5.74 6.32 12.28
CA GLU A 71 7.06 5.75 12.51
C GLU A 71 7.61 5.11 11.22
N ASN A 72 8.73 5.64 10.72
CA ASN A 72 9.39 5.11 9.52
C ASN A 72 10.31 3.94 9.88
N ARG A 73 10.01 2.74 9.37
CA ARG A 73 10.83 1.51 9.57
C ARG A 73 11.37 1.02 8.23
N ALA A 74 12.29 1.80 7.68
CA ALA A 74 12.91 1.55 6.38
C ALA A 74 14.06 0.55 6.51
N ALA A 75 13.76 -0.75 6.49
CA ALA A 75 14.77 -1.79 6.43
C ALA A 75 14.30 -2.93 5.50
N GLY A 76 15.27 -3.55 4.82
CA GLY A 76 15.00 -4.58 3.81
C GLY A 76 14.50 -4.00 2.48
N GLY A 77 14.69 -4.75 1.40
CA GLY A 77 14.17 -4.37 0.09
C GLY A 77 12.64 -4.20 0.11
N SER A 78 12.13 -3.16 -0.54
CA SER A 78 10.70 -2.91 -0.70
C SER A 78 9.88 -2.81 0.59
N GLY A 79 10.50 -2.46 1.75
CA GLY A 79 9.78 -2.27 3.01
C GLY A 79 9.35 -3.56 3.74
N THR A 80 9.92 -4.70 3.38
CA THR A 80 9.50 -6.01 3.92
C THR A 80 9.69 -6.14 5.44
N VAL A 81 10.74 -5.52 6.01
CA VAL A 81 11.02 -5.62 7.46
C VAL A 81 9.96 -4.90 8.29
N GLY A 82 9.63 -3.65 7.98
CA GLY A 82 8.59 -2.90 8.69
C GLY A 82 7.21 -3.58 8.58
N THR A 83 6.89 -4.09 7.39
CA THR A 83 5.66 -4.83 7.13
C THR A 83 5.58 -6.10 7.96
N ARG A 84 6.65 -6.92 7.98
CA ARG A 84 6.73 -8.14 8.79
C ARG A 84 6.64 -7.88 10.30
N GLN A 85 7.25 -6.78 10.78
CA GLN A 85 7.15 -6.40 12.18
C GLN A 85 5.72 -6.05 12.55
N THR A 86 5.00 -5.32 11.69
CA THR A 86 3.59 -5.00 11.92
C THR A 86 2.72 -6.26 11.91
N ALA A 87 2.93 -7.19 10.99
CA ALA A 87 2.20 -8.45 10.94
C ALA A 87 2.28 -9.26 12.26
N LYS A 88 3.39 -9.11 12.99
CA LYS A 88 3.64 -9.78 14.28
C LYS A 88 3.29 -8.94 15.53
N SER A 89 2.77 -7.75 15.34
CA SER A 89 2.35 -6.87 16.43
C SER A 89 1.03 -7.35 17.05
N ALA A 90 0.69 -6.83 18.25
CA ALA A 90 -0.58 -7.14 18.89
C ALA A 90 -1.76 -6.69 18.01
N ALA A 91 -2.80 -7.54 17.96
CA ALA A 91 -4.01 -7.29 17.19
C ALA A 91 -5.02 -6.46 18.00
N ASP A 92 -4.59 -5.33 18.54
CA ASP A 92 -5.35 -4.47 19.44
C ASP A 92 -5.68 -3.09 18.84
N GLY A 93 -5.29 -2.85 17.59
CA GLY A 93 -5.55 -1.61 16.88
C GLY A 93 -4.55 -0.47 17.16
N TYR A 94 -3.54 -0.68 18.01
CA TYR A 94 -2.57 0.38 18.34
C TYR A 94 -1.29 0.35 17.51
N THR A 95 -1.14 -0.67 16.67
CA THR A 95 -0.09 -0.70 15.62
C THR A 95 -0.76 -0.89 14.27
N LEU A 96 -0.59 0.08 13.40
CA LEU A 96 -1.14 0.09 12.06
C LEU A 96 -0.01 0.08 11.03
N LEU A 97 -0.30 -0.33 9.81
CA LEU A 97 0.61 -0.33 8.66
C LEU A 97 0.08 0.58 7.57
N LEU A 98 0.92 1.44 7.03
CA LEU A 98 0.74 1.95 5.67
C LEU A 98 1.27 0.87 4.70
N GLY A 99 0.37 0.02 4.23
CA GLY A 99 0.68 -0.93 3.17
C GLY A 99 0.57 -0.29 1.79
N TYR A 100 1.34 -0.78 0.84
CA TYR A 100 1.29 -0.33 -0.54
C TYR A 100 1.58 -1.51 -1.49
N THR A 101 1.33 -1.32 -2.78
CA THR A 101 1.38 -2.40 -3.78
C THR A 101 2.64 -3.25 -3.69
N SER A 102 3.82 -2.63 -3.43
CA SER A 102 5.06 -3.43 -3.36
C SER A 102 5.11 -4.34 -2.13
N THR A 103 4.58 -3.94 -0.98
CA THR A 103 4.55 -4.81 0.22
C THR A 103 3.43 -5.84 0.19
N LEU A 104 2.29 -5.49 -0.43
CA LEU A 104 1.07 -6.31 -0.34
C LEU A 104 0.84 -7.20 -1.56
N ALA A 105 1.48 -6.91 -2.71
CA ALA A 105 1.22 -7.64 -3.93
C ALA A 105 2.49 -8.12 -4.66
N THR A 106 3.45 -7.23 -4.92
CA THR A 106 4.60 -7.61 -5.76
C THR A 106 5.76 -8.19 -4.98
N GLY A 107 6.03 -7.70 -3.77
CA GLY A 107 7.12 -8.15 -2.92
C GLY A 107 7.07 -9.65 -2.58
N PRO A 108 5.92 -10.17 -2.12
CA PRO A 108 5.77 -11.60 -1.84
C PRO A 108 6.09 -12.51 -3.03
N SER A 109 5.82 -12.04 -4.26
CA SER A 109 6.08 -12.82 -5.49
C SER A 109 7.51 -12.66 -6.02
N MET A 110 8.18 -11.56 -5.70
CA MET A 110 9.53 -11.27 -6.17
C MET A 110 10.62 -11.77 -5.23
N HIS A 111 10.38 -11.79 -3.93
CA HIS A 111 11.34 -12.24 -2.93
C HIS A 111 11.01 -13.67 -2.48
N ARG A 112 12.06 -14.46 -2.21
CA ARG A 112 11.92 -15.88 -1.84
C ARG A 112 11.15 -16.06 -0.52
N ASP A 113 11.34 -15.16 0.44
CA ASP A 113 10.66 -15.17 1.74
C ASP A 113 10.62 -13.75 2.31
N VAL A 114 9.44 -13.18 2.36
CA VAL A 114 9.20 -11.87 2.99
C VAL A 114 8.85 -12.01 4.48
N GLY A 115 8.52 -13.23 4.92
CA GLY A 115 8.17 -13.55 6.32
C GLY A 115 6.80 -13.06 6.77
N TYR A 116 5.87 -12.82 5.82
CA TYR A 116 4.45 -12.52 6.03
C TYR A 116 3.62 -12.90 4.80
N ASP A 117 2.31 -13.10 5.02
CA ASP A 117 1.30 -13.33 3.99
C ASP A 117 0.33 -12.13 3.97
N PRO A 118 0.29 -11.32 2.89
CA PRO A 118 -0.57 -10.14 2.83
C PRO A 118 -2.06 -10.41 3.05
N ARG A 119 -2.53 -11.60 2.70
CA ARG A 119 -3.94 -12.00 2.80
C ARG A 119 -4.33 -12.53 4.18
N LYS A 120 -3.36 -13.07 4.94
CA LYS A 120 -3.61 -13.77 6.21
C LYS A 120 -3.17 -12.98 7.43
N ASP A 121 -2.08 -12.23 7.30
CA ASP A 121 -1.42 -11.62 8.46
C ASP A 121 -1.91 -10.20 8.74
N PHE A 122 -2.82 -9.68 7.90
CA PHE A 122 -3.39 -8.35 8.06
C PHE A 122 -4.91 -8.33 8.02
N ALA A 123 -5.49 -7.38 8.75
CA ALA A 123 -6.87 -6.94 8.67
C ALA A 123 -6.92 -5.60 7.91
N PRO A 124 -7.42 -5.56 6.67
CA PRO A 124 -7.56 -4.32 5.92
C PRO A 124 -8.52 -3.36 6.61
N ILE A 125 -8.14 -2.06 6.67
CA ILE A 125 -8.99 -1.00 7.21
C ILE A 125 -9.64 -0.25 6.04
N GLY A 126 -8.87 0.17 5.04
CA GLY A 126 -9.36 0.86 3.87
C GLY A 126 -8.21 1.35 3.00
N LEU A 127 -8.46 1.59 1.72
CA LEU A 127 -7.51 2.27 0.86
C LEU A 127 -7.46 3.77 1.20
N ILE A 128 -6.28 4.33 1.05
CA ILE A 128 -6.02 5.76 1.21
C ILE A 128 -6.07 6.42 -0.17
N ALA A 129 -5.29 5.91 -1.11
CA ALA A 129 -5.15 6.50 -2.44
C ALA A 129 -4.63 5.49 -3.46
N ALA A 130 -4.82 5.84 -4.73
CA ALA A 130 -4.19 5.19 -5.87
C ALA A 130 -3.42 6.23 -6.69
N ALA A 131 -2.18 5.92 -7.06
CA ALA A 131 -1.34 6.77 -7.87
C ALA A 131 -1.06 6.12 -9.22
N PRO A 132 -1.67 6.60 -10.31
CA PRO A 132 -1.34 6.14 -11.65
C PRO A 132 0.03 6.67 -12.08
N SER A 133 0.63 5.96 -13.03
CA SER A 133 1.80 6.39 -13.76
C SER A 133 1.43 6.74 -15.20
N LEU A 134 2.41 7.22 -15.95
CA LEU A 134 2.26 7.56 -17.36
C LEU A 134 3.16 6.68 -18.21
N LEU A 135 2.64 6.27 -19.34
CA LEU A 135 3.41 5.85 -20.50
C LEU A 135 3.85 7.12 -21.22
N LEU A 136 5.16 7.37 -21.22
CA LEU A 136 5.78 8.60 -21.70
C LEU A 136 6.61 8.34 -22.95
N LEU A 137 6.65 9.32 -23.84
CA LEU A 137 7.43 9.29 -25.08
C LEU A 137 8.31 10.53 -25.21
N HIS A 138 9.46 10.36 -25.86
CA HIS A 138 10.19 11.47 -26.45
C HIS A 138 9.46 11.95 -27.71
N PRO A 139 9.32 13.29 -27.95
CA PRO A 139 8.54 13.84 -29.06
C PRO A 139 9.02 13.38 -30.47
N ASP A 140 10.30 13.09 -30.64
CA ASP A 140 10.88 12.65 -31.91
C ASP A 140 10.26 11.35 -32.46
N LEU A 141 9.65 10.52 -31.62
CA LEU A 141 8.96 9.32 -32.09
C LEU A 141 7.76 9.65 -32.96
N LYS A 142 7.18 10.87 -32.85
CA LYS A 142 6.00 11.33 -33.61
C LYS A 142 4.79 10.40 -33.52
N ILE A 143 4.73 9.58 -32.47
CA ILE A 143 3.64 8.63 -32.16
C ILE A 143 2.53 9.38 -31.41
N ARG A 144 1.27 9.10 -31.76
CA ARG A 144 0.09 9.75 -31.18
C ARG A 144 -0.88 8.80 -30.51
N SER A 145 -0.67 7.49 -30.64
CA SER A 145 -1.53 6.46 -30.04
C SER A 145 -0.75 5.27 -29.51
N VAL A 146 -1.32 4.58 -28.53
CA VAL A 146 -0.77 3.33 -28.01
C VAL A 146 -0.69 2.27 -29.11
N SER A 147 -1.66 2.23 -30.02
CA SER A 147 -1.67 1.29 -31.16
C SER A 147 -0.49 1.52 -32.09
N GLU A 148 -0.16 2.78 -32.40
CA GLU A 148 1.04 3.11 -33.21
C GLU A 148 2.34 2.69 -32.50
N LEU A 149 2.42 2.91 -31.17
CA LEU A 149 3.57 2.48 -30.37
C LEU A 149 3.72 0.95 -30.41
N ILE A 150 2.63 0.22 -30.22
CA ILE A 150 2.63 -1.25 -30.28
C ILE A 150 3.08 -1.73 -31.68
N ALA A 151 2.58 -1.12 -32.74
CA ALA A 151 2.98 -1.47 -34.11
C ALA A 151 4.48 -1.26 -34.33
N MET A 152 5.02 -0.12 -33.87
CA MET A 152 6.45 0.16 -33.94
C MET A 152 7.27 -0.85 -33.13
N MET A 153 6.85 -1.17 -31.91
CA MET A 153 7.55 -2.15 -31.05
C MET A 153 7.55 -3.57 -31.65
N LYS A 154 6.47 -3.96 -32.35
CA LYS A 154 6.38 -5.26 -33.02
C LYS A 154 7.37 -5.44 -34.17
N SER A 155 7.72 -4.37 -34.84
CA SER A 155 8.66 -4.36 -35.98
C SER A 155 10.11 -4.08 -35.57
N ALA A 156 10.35 -3.78 -34.28
CA ALA A 156 11.67 -3.37 -33.81
C ALA A 156 12.62 -4.57 -33.65
N ASP A 157 13.80 -4.47 -34.28
CA ASP A 157 14.92 -5.38 -34.08
C ASP A 157 16.21 -4.52 -34.04
N PRO A 158 16.93 -4.42 -32.93
CA PRO A 158 16.69 -5.10 -31.62
C PRO A 158 15.42 -4.63 -30.90
N PRO A 159 14.99 -5.34 -29.85
CA PRO A 159 13.82 -4.98 -29.06
C PRO A 159 13.88 -3.55 -28.54
N PHE A 160 12.72 -2.89 -28.51
CA PHE A 160 12.61 -1.50 -28.09
C PHE A 160 13.01 -1.28 -26.64
N GLN A 161 13.82 -0.24 -26.38
CA GLN A 161 14.25 0.11 -25.02
C GLN A 161 13.17 0.90 -24.32
N VAL A 162 12.80 0.45 -23.10
CA VAL A 162 11.80 1.11 -22.27
C VAL A 162 12.42 1.45 -20.89
N GLY A 163 12.47 2.74 -20.60
CA GLY A 163 12.99 3.25 -19.33
C GLY A 163 12.02 3.01 -18.18
N VAL A 164 12.55 2.56 -17.03
CA VAL A 164 11.80 2.36 -15.78
C VAL A 164 12.62 2.88 -14.60
N PRO A 165 11.99 3.44 -13.55
CA PRO A 165 12.72 4.10 -12.45
C PRO A 165 13.41 3.13 -11.48
N GLY A 166 13.33 1.83 -11.72
CA GLY A 166 13.98 0.79 -10.93
C GLY A 166 13.29 -0.55 -11.09
N ILE A 167 14.05 -1.63 -10.94
CA ILE A 167 13.52 -2.99 -10.97
C ILE A 167 12.60 -3.23 -9.78
N GLY A 168 11.49 -3.95 -10.00
CA GLY A 168 10.51 -4.28 -8.96
C GLY A 168 9.54 -3.16 -8.60
N THR A 169 9.72 -1.96 -9.14
CA THR A 169 8.74 -0.88 -8.97
C THR A 169 7.46 -1.18 -9.76
N VAL A 170 6.33 -0.56 -9.37
CA VAL A 170 5.07 -0.66 -10.14
C VAL A 170 5.25 -0.16 -11.56
N ASN A 171 6.11 0.85 -11.80
CA ASN A 171 6.42 1.34 -13.14
C ASN A 171 7.16 0.30 -14.00
N HIS A 172 8.10 -0.44 -13.41
CA HIS A 172 8.73 -1.58 -14.08
C HIS A 172 7.70 -2.64 -14.44
N LEU A 173 6.84 -3.02 -13.49
CA LEU A 173 5.80 -4.02 -13.72
C LEU A 173 4.73 -3.53 -14.71
N ALA A 174 4.44 -2.23 -14.74
CA ALA A 174 3.58 -1.63 -15.77
C ALA A 174 4.16 -1.81 -17.18
N SER A 175 5.47 -1.60 -17.33
CA SER A 175 6.17 -1.86 -18.60
C SER A 175 6.13 -3.36 -18.99
N VAL A 176 6.33 -4.24 -18.02
CA VAL A 176 6.25 -5.71 -18.25
C VAL A 176 4.83 -6.13 -18.61
N LEU A 177 3.81 -5.63 -17.90
CA LEU A 177 2.40 -5.88 -18.20
C LEU A 177 2.02 -5.38 -19.59
N PHE A 178 2.48 -4.17 -19.94
CA PHE A 178 2.28 -3.59 -21.27
C PHE A 178 2.87 -4.50 -22.36
N ALA A 179 4.12 -4.90 -22.21
CA ALA A 179 4.79 -5.77 -23.17
C ALA A 179 4.08 -7.12 -23.31
N HIS A 180 3.66 -7.70 -22.17
CA HIS A 180 2.93 -8.97 -22.13
C HIS A 180 1.58 -8.88 -22.85
N GLN A 181 0.75 -7.89 -22.50
CA GLN A 181 -0.59 -7.72 -23.13
C GLN A 181 -0.53 -7.31 -24.59
N ALA A 182 0.44 -6.48 -24.96
CA ALA A 182 0.64 -6.05 -26.35
C ALA A 182 1.29 -7.12 -27.24
N GLY A 183 1.84 -8.18 -26.65
CA GLY A 183 2.57 -9.21 -27.39
C GLY A 183 3.84 -8.68 -28.05
N VAL A 184 4.57 -7.78 -27.37
CA VAL A 184 5.81 -7.16 -27.84
C VAL A 184 7.00 -7.55 -26.96
N LYS A 185 8.19 -7.57 -27.54
CA LYS A 185 9.45 -7.70 -26.80
C LYS A 185 10.00 -6.31 -26.51
N VAL A 186 10.41 -6.07 -25.27
CA VAL A 186 11.07 -4.83 -24.86
C VAL A 186 12.33 -5.13 -24.06
N GLN A 187 13.31 -4.27 -24.16
CA GLN A 187 14.49 -4.25 -23.31
C GLN A 187 14.25 -3.25 -22.18
N GLN A 188 14.15 -3.74 -20.94
CA GLN A 188 14.01 -2.88 -19.77
C GLN A 188 15.30 -2.12 -19.50
N MET A 189 15.20 -0.79 -19.36
CA MET A 189 16.32 0.09 -19.00
C MET A 189 16.08 0.66 -17.60
N PRO A 190 16.63 0.02 -16.55
CA PRO A 190 16.43 0.48 -15.18
C PRO A 190 17.30 1.69 -14.86
N TYR A 191 16.69 2.73 -14.31
CA TYR A 191 17.33 3.95 -13.83
C TYR A 191 17.44 3.96 -12.31
N LYS A 192 18.33 4.79 -11.77
CA LYS A 192 18.44 5.05 -10.32
C LYS A 192 17.40 6.09 -9.88
N GLY A 193 16.10 5.78 -10.12
CA GLY A 193 14.98 6.62 -9.74
C GLY A 193 14.35 7.40 -10.88
N SER A 194 13.19 7.99 -10.59
CA SER A 194 12.31 8.68 -11.54
C SER A 194 12.95 9.91 -12.20
N ASN A 195 13.76 10.68 -11.46
CA ASN A 195 14.40 11.88 -11.99
C ASN A 195 15.44 11.55 -13.08
N ALA A 196 16.26 10.51 -12.87
CA ALA A 196 17.24 10.08 -13.86
C ALA A 196 16.58 9.62 -15.16
N LEU A 197 15.46 8.87 -15.05
CA LEU A 197 14.67 8.46 -16.19
C LEU A 197 14.13 9.66 -16.97
N ILE A 198 13.53 10.65 -16.31
CA ILE A 198 12.97 11.84 -16.98
C ILE A 198 14.05 12.64 -17.69
N THR A 199 15.24 12.79 -17.09
CA THR A 199 16.36 13.48 -17.72
C THR A 199 16.75 12.82 -19.03
N ASP A 200 16.92 11.50 -19.04
CA ASP A 200 17.31 10.74 -20.23
C ASP A 200 16.20 10.66 -21.28
N LEU A 201 14.93 10.58 -20.82
CA LEU A 201 13.79 10.61 -21.72
C LEU A 201 13.66 11.97 -22.41
N ALA A 202 13.81 13.08 -21.69
CA ALA A 202 13.80 14.44 -22.23
C ALA A 202 15.00 14.71 -23.14
N GLY A 203 16.16 14.12 -22.84
CA GLY A 203 17.36 14.16 -23.68
C GLY A 203 17.32 13.22 -24.90
N GLY A 204 16.30 12.37 -24.98
CA GLY A 204 16.12 11.40 -26.07
C GLY A 204 17.09 10.21 -26.04
N HIS A 205 17.79 9.97 -24.93
CA HIS A 205 18.64 8.80 -24.73
C HIS A 205 17.84 7.51 -24.60
N VAL A 206 16.65 7.59 -24.01
CA VAL A 206 15.60 6.59 -24.09
C VAL A 206 14.34 7.24 -24.68
N LYS A 207 13.59 6.53 -25.50
CA LYS A 207 12.46 7.13 -26.23
C LYS A 207 11.10 6.81 -25.63
N VAL A 208 11.01 5.79 -24.79
CA VAL A 208 9.77 5.34 -24.11
C VAL A 208 10.08 5.09 -22.65
N GLY A 209 9.15 5.44 -21.76
CA GLY A 209 9.31 5.17 -20.34
C GLY A 209 7.99 5.13 -19.57
N PHE A 210 8.01 4.50 -18.40
CA PHE A 210 6.92 4.52 -17.44
C PHE A 210 7.37 5.28 -16.19
N ASN A 211 6.66 6.35 -15.83
CA ASN A 211 7.07 7.19 -14.70
C ASN A 211 5.88 7.83 -13.98
N PRO A 212 5.98 8.13 -12.66
CA PRO A 212 4.93 8.82 -11.91
C PRO A 212 4.59 10.21 -12.45
N ILE A 213 3.34 10.62 -12.32
CA ILE A 213 2.84 11.93 -12.78
C ILE A 213 3.62 13.10 -12.18
N PRO A 214 3.84 13.19 -10.84
CA PRO A 214 4.44 14.38 -10.24
C PRO A 214 5.84 14.69 -10.78
N VAL A 215 6.67 13.66 -10.90
CA VAL A 215 8.05 13.81 -11.38
C VAL A 215 8.10 14.16 -12.87
N SER A 216 7.09 13.76 -13.63
CA SER A 216 7.00 14.00 -15.08
C SER A 216 6.45 15.38 -15.45
N ARG A 217 5.76 16.05 -14.50
CA ARG A 217 4.96 17.26 -14.75
C ARG A 217 5.75 18.38 -15.43
N ALA A 218 6.88 18.77 -14.88
CA ALA A 218 7.68 19.88 -15.41
C ALA A 218 8.16 19.61 -16.87
N ALA A 219 8.55 18.38 -17.17
CA ALA A 219 8.98 17.99 -18.51
C ALA A 219 7.81 17.92 -19.50
N LEU A 220 6.61 17.56 -19.04
CA LEU A 220 5.37 17.60 -19.83
C LEU A 220 4.97 19.04 -20.17
N GLU A 221 4.94 19.92 -19.17
CA GLU A 221 4.62 21.34 -19.33
C GLU A 221 5.59 22.05 -20.28
N SER A 222 6.87 21.69 -20.21
CA SER A 222 7.92 22.18 -21.11
C SER A 222 7.93 21.49 -22.48
N LYS A 223 7.03 20.53 -22.73
CA LYS A 223 6.93 19.74 -23.98
C LYS A 223 8.19 18.97 -24.34
N LEU A 224 9.06 18.69 -23.38
CA LEU A 224 10.26 17.86 -23.56
C LEU A 224 9.92 16.37 -23.68
N ILE A 225 8.76 15.97 -23.14
CA ILE A 225 8.20 14.63 -23.24
C ILE A 225 6.70 14.72 -23.51
N VAL A 226 6.11 13.60 -23.93
CA VAL A 226 4.68 13.47 -24.24
C VAL A 226 4.09 12.37 -23.38
N ALA A 227 2.96 12.62 -22.71
CA ALA A 227 2.16 11.59 -22.07
C ALA A 227 1.25 10.93 -23.11
N LEU A 228 1.51 9.67 -23.43
CA LEU A 228 0.73 8.91 -24.39
C LEU A 228 -0.53 8.31 -23.75
N ALA A 229 -0.39 7.76 -22.53
CA ALA A 229 -1.51 7.17 -21.78
C ALA A 229 -1.20 7.08 -20.27
N ALA A 230 -2.26 7.07 -19.44
CA ALA A 230 -2.19 6.76 -18.03
C ALA A 230 -2.31 5.24 -17.81
N THR A 231 -1.68 4.74 -16.74
CA THR A 231 -1.63 3.31 -16.44
C THR A 231 -2.82 2.80 -15.63
N SER A 232 -3.75 3.68 -15.25
CA SER A 232 -4.99 3.36 -14.51
C SER A 232 -6.14 2.97 -15.43
N LEU A 233 -7.17 2.31 -14.86
CA LEU A 233 -8.42 2.01 -15.58
C LEU A 233 -9.24 3.27 -15.92
N ARG A 234 -9.10 4.34 -15.13
CA ARG A 234 -9.77 5.63 -15.35
C ARG A 234 -8.73 6.69 -15.58
N ARG A 235 -9.07 7.72 -16.35
CA ARG A 235 -8.19 8.88 -16.56
C ARG A 235 -7.90 9.55 -15.24
N SER A 236 -6.68 10.04 -15.09
CA SER A 236 -6.28 10.80 -13.91
C SER A 236 -6.93 12.17 -13.91
N THR A 237 -7.44 12.60 -12.76
CA THR A 237 -7.96 13.95 -12.58
C THR A 237 -6.89 15.03 -12.72
N ALA A 238 -5.61 14.66 -12.53
CA ALA A 238 -4.48 15.55 -12.73
C ALA A 238 -4.15 15.79 -14.22
N LEU A 239 -4.56 14.87 -15.12
CA LEU A 239 -4.33 14.91 -16.57
C LEU A 239 -5.55 14.34 -17.32
N PRO A 240 -6.71 14.99 -17.27
CA PRO A 240 -7.98 14.44 -17.78
C PRO A 240 -8.00 14.23 -19.31
N ASP A 241 -7.18 14.95 -20.02
CA ASP A 241 -7.05 14.83 -21.49
C ASP A 241 -6.19 13.64 -21.91
N VAL A 242 -5.39 13.06 -21.01
CA VAL A 242 -4.56 11.90 -21.29
C VAL A 242 -5.42 10.62 -21.19
N PRO A 243 -5.59 9.86 -22.29
CA PRO A 243 -6.35 8.62 -22.25
C PRO A 243 -5.65 7.57 -21.39
N THR A 244 -6.35 6.51 -21.03
CA THR A 244 -5.70 5.37 -20.37
C THR A 244 -5.16 4.37 -21.39
N VAL A 245 -4.20 3.53 -20.97
CA VAL A 245 -3.73 2.41 -21.79
C VAL A 245 -4.89 1.45 -22.10
N ALA A 246 -5.81 1.27 -21.12
CA ALA A 246 -7.01 0.44 -21.27
C ALA A 246 -7.95 0.99 -22.37
N GLU A 247 -8.19 2.31 -22.40
CA GLU A 247 -8.98 2.98 -23.46
C GLU A 247 -8.31 2.92 -24.83
N SER A 248 -6.98 2.78 -24.86
CA SER A 248 -6.15 2.95 -26.04
C SER A 248 -5.73 1.64 -26.72
N GLY A 249 -6.40 0.53 -26.44
CA GLY A 249 -6.21 -0.74 -27.16
C GLY A 249 -5.73 -1.93 -26.34
N LEU A 250 -5.51 -1.78 -25.01
CA LEU A 250 -5.21 -2.87 -24.11
C LEU A 250 -6.28 -2.95 -22.99
N PRO A 251 -7.49 -3.48 -23.29
CA PRO A 251 -8.59 -3.51 -22.33
C PRO A 251 -8.18 -4.22 -21.04
N GLY A 252 -8.57 -3.64 -19.89
CA GLY A 252 -8.24 -4.18 -18.57
C GLY A 252 -6.80 -3.90 -18.11
N PHE A 253 -6.01 -3.15 -18.87
CA PHE A 253 -4.71 -2.70 -18.39
C PHE A 253 -4.90 -1.81 -17.16
N ASP A 254 -4.28 -2.22 -16.06
CA ASP A 254 -4.33 -1.49 -14.78
C ASP A 254 -3.02 -1.72 -14.02
N ALA A 255 -2.24 -0.67 -13.84
CA ALA A 255 -0.98 -0.69 -13.11
C ALA A 255 -0.84 0.59 -12.29
N VAL A 256 -1.49 0.61 -11.13
CA VAL A 256 -1.46 1.73 -10.19
C VAL A 256 -0.72 1.36 -8.91
N LEU A 257 -0.11 2.34 -8.28
CA LEU A 257 0.46 2.21 -6.95
C LEU A 257 -0.64 2.53 -5.94
N SER A 258 -1.14 1.51 -5.25
CA SER A 258 -2.18 1.66 -4.23
C SER A 258 -1.55 1.77 -2.84
N TYR A 259 -2.16 2.60 -1.99
CA TYR A 259 -1.81 2.81 -0.59
C TYR A 259 -3.02 2.50 0.28
N GLY A 260 -2.82 1.76 1.36
CA GLY A 260 -3.90 1.39 2.26
C GLY A 260 -3.46 1.35 3.72
N LEU A 261 -4.45 1.47 4.59
CA LEU A 261 -4.28 1.33 6.02
C LEU A 261 -4.69 -0.08 6.44
N LEU A 262 -3.81 -0.75 7.20
CA LEU A 262 -4.02 -2.12 7.69
C LEU A 262 -3.70 -2.21 9.17
N ALA A 263 -4.30 -3.20 9.83
CA ALA A 263 -3.94 -3.63 11.17
C ALA A 263 -3.43 -5.08 11.13
N PRO A 264 -2.78 -5.61 12.19
CA PRO A 264 -2.49 -7.04 12.31
C PRO A 264 -3.76 -7.89 12.23
N ALA A 265 -3.65 -9.10 11.66
CA ALA A 265 -4.77 -10.04 11.60
C ALA A 265 -5.32 -10.35 13.00
N GLY A 266 -6.63 -10.51 13.10
CA GLY A 266 -7.31 -10.74 14.39
C GLY A 266 -7.66 -9.46 15.16
N THR A 267 -7.35 -8.26 14.62
CA THR A 267 -7.82 -7.00 15.23
C THR A 267 -9.35 -7.00 15.26
N PRO A 268 -9.97 -6.70 16.43
CA PRO A 268 -11.42 -6.75 16.61
C PRO A 268 -12.18 -5.90 15.60
N ARG A 269 -13.26 -6.44 15.04
CA ARG A 269 -14.07 -5.77 14.00
C ARG A 269 -14.53 -4.36 14.40
N PRO A 270 -15.00 -4.09 15.64
CA PRO A 270 -15.39 -2.73 16.02
C PRO A 270 -14.25 -1.70 15.93
N ILE A 271 -13.00 -2.14 16.15
CA ILE A 271 -11.81 -1.29 15.99
C ILE A 271 -11.57 -0.99 14.51
N ILE A 272 -11.63 -2.00 13.64
CA ILE A 272 -11.51 -1.83 12.18
C ILE A 272 -12.58 -0.88 11.66
N ASP A 273 -13.84 -1.04 12.08
CA ASP A 273 -14.95 -0.19 11.64
C ASP A 273 -14.77 1.27 12.10
N THR A 274 -14.29 1.48 13.33
CA THR A 274 -13.99 2.84 13.83
C THR A 274 -12.88 3.48 12.98
N LEU A 275 -11.78 2.78 12.77
CA LEU A 275 -10.66 3.28 11.97
C LEU A 275 -11.06 3.52 10.50
N ASN A 276 -11.86 2.65 9.90
CA ASN A 276 -12.37 2.84 8.54
C ASN A 276 -13.28 4.06 8.41
N LYS A 277 -14.21 4.24 9.36
CA LYS A 277 -15.11 5.41 9.40
C LYS A 277 -14.28 6.71 9.42
N ASP A 278 -13.30 6.79 10.31
CA ASP A 278 -12.49 7.99 10.50
C ASP A 278 -11.52 8.21 9.33
N LEU A 279 -10.95 7.14 8.75
CA LEU A 279 -10.17 7.20 7.52
C LEU A 279 -10.99 7.79 6.36
N ARG A 280 -12.21 7.30 6.14
CA ARG A 280 -13.09 7.81 5.08
C ARG A 280 -13.47 9.26 5.30
N ALA A 281 -13.72 9.67 6.55
CA ALA A 281 -13.96 11.07 6.89
C ALA A 281 -12.72 11.94 6.61
N ALA A 282 -11.51 11.46 6.96
CA ALA A 282 -10.25 12.14 6.67
C ALA A 282 -10.04 12.34 5.16
N LEU A 283 -10.27 11.30 4.36
CA LEU A 283 -10.14 11.35 2.90
C LEU A 283 -11.18 12.26 2.21
N ALA A 284 -12.30 12.53 2.86
CA ALA A 284 -13.32 13.46 2.36
C ALA A 284 -12.93 14.93 2.54
N THR A 285 -11.93 15.24 3.40
CA THR A 285 -11.49 16.63 3.65
C THR A 285 -10.69 17.16 2.46
N GLU A 286 -10.90 18.44 2.13
CA GLU A 286 -10.19 19.08 1.01
C GLU A 286 -8.68 19.12 1.23
N GLU A 287 -8.23 19.33 2.47
CA GLU A 287 -6.82 19.33 2.83
C GLU A 287 -6.11 18.01 2.49
N VAL A 288 -6.70 16.87 2.87
CA VAL A 288 -6.13 15.54 2.54
C VAL A 288 -6.18 15.30 1.03
N LYS A 289 -7.30 15.62 0.36
CA LYS A 289 -7.41 15.48 -1.10
C LYS A 289 -6.30 16.24 -1.82
N GLN A 290 -6.12 17.51 -1.50
CA GLN A 290 -5.08 18.34 -2.12
C GLN A 290 -3.67 17.79 -1.86
N ARG A 291 -3.41 17.32 -0.63
CA ARG A 291 -2.12 16.71 -0.31
C ARG A 291 -1.84 15.45 -1.13
N LEU A 292 -2.85 14.58 -1.29
CA LEU A 292 -2.73 13.37 -2.11
C LEU A 292 -2.55 13.71 -3.60
N LEU A 293 -3.31 14.67 -4.12
CA LEU A 293 -3.19 15.12 -5.51
C LEU A 293 -1.82 15.74 -5.84
N GLN A 294 -1.20 16.43 -4.88
CA GLN A 294 0.19 16.92 -5.03
C GLN A 294 1.18 15.78 -5.22
N GLU A 295 0.94 14.65 -4.55
CA GLU A 295 1.71 13.41 -4.71
C GLU A 295 1.27 12.58 -5.94
N GLY A 296 0.40 13.10 -6.80
CA GLY A 296 -0.14 12.42 -7.97
C GLY A 296 -1.03 11.23 -7.64
N ALA A 297 -1.56 11.19 -6.43
CA ALA A 297 -2.43 10.14 -5.96
C ALA A 297 -3.87 10.65 -5.79
N GLU A 298 -4.84 9.84 -6.16
CA GLU A 298 -6.25 10.14 -6.01
C GLU A 298 -6.81 9.45 -4.77
N PRO A 299 -7.58 10.17 -3.92
CA PRO A 299 -8.24 9.55 -2.78
C PRO A 299 -9.11 8.36 -3.21
N MET A 300 -9.00 7.26 -2.47
CA MET A 300 -9.70 6.02 -2.79
C MET A 300 -10.39 5.44 -1.54
N PRO A 301 -11.42 6.12 -1.00
CA PRO A 301 -12.12 5.64 0.18
C PRO A 301 -12.86 4.33 -0.12
N THR A 302 -12.55 3.28 0.64
CA THR A 302 -13.15 1.95 0.51
C THR A 302 -13.61 1.42 1.86
N THR A 303 -14.47 0.41 1.84
CA THR A 303 -14.72 -0.44 3.01
C THR A 303 -13.55 -1.38 3.26
N PRO A 304 -13.47 -2.02 4.44
CA PRO A 304 -12.46 -3.04 4.71
C PRO A 304 -12.53 -4.22 3.72
N GLU A 305 -13.74 -4.64 3.35
CA GLU A 305 -13.98 -5.74 2.41
C GLU A 305 -13.53 -5.39 0.98
N GLU A 306 -13.81 -4.17 0.53
CA GLU A 306 -13.32 -3.68 -0.76
C GLU A 306 -11.80 -3.60 -0.80
N HIS A 307 -11.15 -3.16 0.30
CA HIS A 307 -9.69 -3.14 0.39
C HIS A 307 -9.11 -4.57 0.38
N ALA A 308 -9.73 -5.51 1.10
CA ALA A 308 -9.34 -6.94 1.05
C ALA A 308 -9.41 -7.49 -0.38
N ALA A 309 -10.50 -7.20 -1.09
CA ALA A 309 -10.68 -7.62 -2.48
C ALA A 309 -9.63 -6.99 -3.43
N VAL A 310 -9.19 -5.76 -3.15
CA VAL A 310 -8.10 -5.13 -3.91
C VAL A 310 -6.79 -5.85 -3.65
N ILE A 311 -6.43 -6.16 -2.40
CA ILE A 311 -5.21 -6.91 -2.07
C ILE A 311 -5.21 -8.26 -2.79
N ASP A 312 -6.31 -9.00 -2.73
CA ASP A 312 -6.44 -10.32 -3.37
C ASP A 312 -6.26 -10.24 -4.89
N ARG A 313 -6.94 -9.29 -5.53
CA ARG A 313 -6.84 -9.08 -6.98
C ARG A 313 -5.44 -8.65 -7.41
N GLU A 314 -4.85 -7.68 -6.70
CA GLU A 314 -3.52 -7.16 -7.04
C GLU A 314 -2.43 -8.24 -6.83
N GLU A 315 -2.48 -8.96 -5.72
CA GLU A 315 -1.52 -10.05 -5.46
C GLU A 315 -1.64 -11.15 -6.53
N THR A 316 -2.86 -11.56 -6.89
CA THR A 316 -3.09 -12.55 -7.94
C THR A 316 -2.58 -12.06 -9.30
N LYS A 317 -2.88 -10.81 -9.68
CA LYS A 317 -2.44 -10.20 -10.94
C LYS A 317 -0.92 -10.18 -11.04
N TRP A 318 -0.27 -9.62 -10.04
CA TRP A 318 1.17 -9.44 -10.08
C TRP A 318 1.93 -10.75 -9.92
N SER A 319 1.49 -11.67 -9.07
CA SER A 319 2.11 -12.99 -8.93
C SER A 319 2.04 -13.77 -10.24
N THR A 320 0.87 -13.76 -10.89
CA THR A 320 0.69 -14.42 -12.20
C THR A 320 1.62 -13.83 -13.24
N LEU A 321 1.70 -12.51 -13.36
CA LEU A 321 2.58 -11.84 -14.31
C LEU A 321 4.05 -12.15 -14.01
N ILE A 322 4.50 -11.94 -12.77
CA ILE A 322 5.89 -12.16 -12.33
C ILE A 322 6.36 -13.57 -12.64
N HIS A 323 5.52 -14.58 -12.32
CA HIS A 323 5.83 -15.97 -12.60
C HIS A 323 5.84 -16.28 -14.11
N SER A 324 4.89 -15.74 -14.89
CA SER A 324 4.80 -16.00 -16.35
C SER A 324 6.00 -15.47 -17.13
N VAL A 325 6.62 -14.39 -16.66
CA VAL A 325 7.79 -13.76 -17.31
C VAL A 325 9.11 -14.12 -16.62
N GLY A 326 9.08 -14.92 -15.55
CA GLY A 326 10.27 -15.38 -14.84
C GLY A 326 11.02 -14.29 -14.08
N LEU A 327 10.34 -13.20 -13.69
CA LEU A 327 10.95 -12.13 -12.90
C LEU A 327 11.27 -12.62 -11.50
N LYS A 328 12.48 -12.30 -11.03
CA LYS A 328 12.91 -12.49 -9.63
C LYS A 328 13.60 -11.22 -9.17
N ALA A 329 13.41 -10.83 -7.91
CA ALA A 329 14.31 -9.92 -7.25
C ALA A 329 15.60 -10.68 -6.93
N GLU A 330 16.74 -10.08 -7.22
CA GLU A 330 18.05 -10.59 -6.82
C GLU A 330 18.20 -10.58 -5.29
#